data_98bb31063e25b2ee71c1ae5396a9b32f
#
_entry.id   98bb31063e25b2ee71c1ae5396a9b32f
#
_cell.length_a   1.000
_cell.length_b   1.000
_cell.length_c   1.000
_cell.angle_alpha   90.00
_cell.angle_beta   90.00
_cell.angle_gamma   90.00
#
_symmetry.space_group_name_H-M   'P 1'
#
loop_
_entity.id
_entity.type
_entity.pdbx_description
1 polymer ?
#
loop_
_entity_poly.entity_id
_entity_poly.type
_entity_poly.pdbx_seq_one_letter_code
_entity_poly.pdbx_strand_id
1 'polypeptide(L)'
;MDPNVSEGTLFMSPDVDAIREFHARKTRRLESKVMTAREAIAKFVHDGDYLAVGGFGANRTPVALLHEIVRQRKKNLGLAGHTATHDFQILSAGDCFNRCDASYVVGLEARGLSRVARQMFESGRIQAVEWSNAALAWRFRAAAMGVPFLPVRVMLGTDTMRYSAAKEITCPFTGIKLAALPALFPDVAVIHVQRCDVYGNAQIDGITVSDLDVARASKHVIISTERLISNEEIRSHP
;
A
#
# COMPACT_ATOMS: atom_id res chain seq x y z
N MET A 1 -22.57 -16.93 16.67
CA MET A 1 -22.25 -15.97 15.60
C MET A 1 -21.79 -16.77 14.39
N ASP A 2 -22.25 -16.42 13.19
CA ASP A 2 -21.83 -17.10 11.98
C ASP A 2 -20.35 -16.79 11.73
N PRO A 3 -19.45 -17.79 11.70
CA PRO A 3 -18.02 -17.59 11.48
C PRO A 3 -17.68 -17.01 10.09
N ASN A 4 -18.68 -16.91 9.22
CA ASN A 4 -18.50 -16.46 7.84
C ASN A 4 -18.85 -14.97 7.63
N VAL A 5 -19.28 -14.25 8.67
CA VAL A 5 -19.56 -12.82 8.59
C VAL A 5 -18.29 -12.03 8.91
N SER A 6 -17.73 -11.38 7.90
CA SER A 6 -16.61 -10.47 8.11
C SER A 6 -17.11 -9.16 8.74
N GLU A 7 -16.43 -8.72 9.79
CA GLU A 7 -16.76 -7.52 10.58
C GLU A 7 -15.88 -6.31 10.19
N GLY A 8 -14.84 -6.54 9.38
CA GLY A 8 -13.88 -5.51 8.99
C GLY A 8 -14.44 -4.52 7.97
N THR A 9 -14.04 -3.26 8.12
CA THR A 9 -14.42 -2.18 7.21
C THR A 9 -13.63 -2.24 5.91
N LEU A 10 -14.31 -2.11 4.79
CA LEU A 10 -13.65 -1.91 3.49
C LEU A 10 -13.40 -0.40 3.28
N PHE A 11 -12.15 0.06 3.47
CA PHE A 11 -11.81 1.48 3.38
C PHE A 11 -11.78 2.03 1.95
N MET A 12 -11.47 1.17 0.98
CA MET A 12 -11.38 1.56 -0.44
C MET A 12 -12.32 0.69 -1.27
N SER A 13 -13.07 1.34 -2.17
CA SER A 13 -13.92 0.62 -3.12
C SER A 13 -13.07 -0.22 -4.09
N PRO A 14 -13.39 -1.50 -4.32
CA PRO A 14 -12.74 -2.33 -5.31
C PRO A 14 -13.30 -2.11 -6.73
N ASP A 15 -13.85 -0.92 -7.01
CA ASP A 15 -14.44 -0.57 -8.29
C ASP A 15 -13.36 -0.40 -9.37
N VAL A 16 -13.25 -1.42 -10.21
CA VAL A 16 -12.27 -1.52 -11.29
C VAL A 16 -12.58 -0.52 -12.41
N ASP A 17 -13.84 -0.26 -12.69
CA ASP A 17 -14.25 0.61 -13.81
C ASP A 17 -13.93 2.06 -13.50
N ALA A 18 -14.18 2.52 -12.28
CA ALA A 18 -13.77 3.84 -11.81
C ALA A 18 -12.25 4.05 -11.92
N ILE A 19 -11.45 3.04 -11.59
CA ILE A 19 -9.98 3.09 -11.73
C ILE A 19 -9.53 3.10 -13.18
N ARG A 20 -10.17 2.31 -14.06
CA ARG A 20 -9.90 2.32 -15.50
C ARG A 20 -10.17 3.68 -16.13
N GLU A 21 -11.31 4.30 -15.78
CA GLU A 21 -11.62 5.65 -16.23
C GLU A 21 -10.56 6.67 -15.76
N PHE A 22 -10.14 6.59 -14.48
CA PHE A 22 -9.08 7.45 -13.97
C PHE A 22 -7.79 7.29 -14.78
N HIS A 23 -7.33 6.06 -15.02
CA HIS A 23 -6.10 5.81 -15.77
C HIS A 23 -6.21 6.17 -17.26
N ALA A 24 -7.39 6.06 -17.88
CA ALA A 24 -7.60 6.46 -19.27
C ALA A 24 -7.40 7.95 -19.49
N ARG A 25 -7.65 8.78 -18.46
CA ARG A 25 -7.48 10.25 -18.51
C ARG A 25 -6.04 10.72 -18.26
N LYS A 26 -5.13 9.81 -17.82
CA LYS A 26 -3.72 10.18 -17.57
C LYS A 26 -3.01 10.55 -18.85
N THR A 27 -2.16 11.57 -18.77
CA THR A 27 -1.23 11.90 -19.87
C THR A 27 -0.27 10.73 -20.13
N ARG A 28 -0.03 10.44 -21.41
CA ARG A 28 0.96 9.46 -21.86
C ARG A 28 2.20 10.11 -22.45
N ARG A 29 2.38 11.43 -22.23
CA ARG A 29 3.53 12.18 -22.72
C ARG A 29 4.80 11.68 -22.06
N LEU A 30 5.84 11.53 -22.86
CA LEU A 30 7.18 11.22 -22.39
C LEU A 30 7.88 12.52 -22.01
N GLU A 31 7.68 12.97 -20.79
CA GLU A 31 8.23 14.20 -20.23
C GLU A 31 8.88 13.91 -18.87
N SER A 32 9.84 14.76 -18.48
CA SER A 32 10.49 14.63 -17.19
C SER A 32 9.48 14.77 -16.05
N LYS A 33 9.51 13.82 -15.12
CA LYS A 33 8.68 13.78 -13.91
C LYS A 33 9.47 14.09 -12.65
N VAL A 34 10.72 14.52 -12.81
CA VAL A 34 11.61 14.86 -11.69
C VAL A 34 11.11 16.09 -10.98
N MET A 35 10.96 15.99 -9.67
CA MET A 35 10.60 17.10 -8.79
C MET A 35 11.18 16.86 -7.40
N THR A 36 11.17 17.87 -6.56
CA THR A 36 11.60 17.71 -5.16
C THR A 36 10.57 16.91 -4.37
N ALA A 37 11.00 16.27 -3.27
CA ALA A 37 10.07 15.57 -2.37
C ALA A 37 8.94 16.51 -1.89
N ARG A 38 9.27 17.77 -1.62
CA ARG A 38 8.30 18.80 -1.20
C ARG A 38 7.22 19.03 -2.24
N GLU A 39 7.60 19.22 -3.50
CA GLU A 39 6.67 19.41 -4.62
C GLU A 39 5.83 18.17 -4.86
N ALA A 40 6.44 16.98 -4.83
CA ALA A 40 5.75 15.72 -5.05
C ALA A 40 4.65 15.48 -3.99
N ILE A 41 4.99 15.64 -2.71
CA ILE A 41 4.03 15.47 -1.62
C ILE A 41 2.95 16.55 -1.65
N ALA A 42 3.31 17.81 -1.90
CA ALA A 42 2.33 18.89 -2.00
C ALA A 42 1.31 18.66 -3.11
N LYS A 43 1.78 18.14 -4.26
CA LYS A 43 0.98 17.95 -5.47
C LYS A 43 0.09 16.71 -5.44
N PHE A 44 0.56 15.62 -4.86
CA PHE A 44 -0.08 14.31 -5.04
C PHE A 44 -0.62 13.68 -3.76
N VAL A 45 -0.28 14.20 -2.57
CA VAL A 45 -0.81 13.68 -1.31
C VAL A 45 -1.73 14.72 -0.68
N HIS A 46 -3.00 14.37 -0.53
CA HIS A 46 -4.02 15.23 0.07
C HIS A 46 -4.55 14.62 1.36
N ASP A 47 -5.11 15.46 2.22
CA ASP A 47 -5.78 14.97 3.42
C ASP A 47 -6.92 14.02 3.05
N GLY A 48 -6.97 12.89 3.74
CA GLY A 48 -7.96 11.86 3.48
C GLY A 48 -7.56 10.81 2.43
N ASP A 49 -6.48 11.01 1.65
CA ASP A 49 -6.00 10.03 0.68
C ASP A 49 -5.65 8.68 1.33
N TYR A 50 -5.77 7.61 0.56
CA TYR A 50 -5.30 6.29 0.96
C TYR A 50 -3.88 6.06 0.44
N LEU A 51 -2.93 5.97 1.36
CA LEU A 51 -1.51 5.85 1.08
C LEU A 51 -1.07 4.38 1.13
N ALA A 52 -0.37 3.91 0.09
CA ALA A 52 0.38 2.66 0.12
C ALA A 52 1.88 2.95 0.20
N VAL A 53 2.57 2.25 1.09
CA VAL A 53 4.02 2.40 1.28
C VAL A 53 4.72 1.16 0.76
N GLY A 54 5.66 1.36 -0.16
CA GLY A 54 6.53 0.31 -0.67
C GLY A 54 7.66 -0.05 0.30
N GLY A 55 8.43 -1.05 -0.10
CA GLY A 55 9.46 -1.65 0.71
C GLY A 55 8.99 -2.87 1.49
N PHE A 56 9.89 -3.46 2.25
CA PHE A 56 9.62 -4.65 3.07
C PHE A 56 10.39 -4.57 4.39
N GLY A 57 9.66 -4.48 5.49
CA GLY A 57 10.28 -4.30 6.80
C GLY A 57 11.11 -3.02 6.84
N ALA A 58 12.38 -3.12 7.21
CA ALA A 58 13.30 -1.99 7.22
C ALA A 58 13.94 -1.70 5.86
N ASN A 59 13.71 -2.55 4.84
CA ASN A 59 14.35 -2.42 3.54
C ASN A 59 13.57 -1.49 2.62
N ARG A 60 14.24 -0.50 2.06
CA ARG A 60 13.71 0.45 1.07
C ARG A 60 12.46 1.22 1.52
N THR A 61 12.30 1.45 2.82
CA THR A 61 11.26 2.36 3.32
C THR A 61 11.54 3.76 2.75
N PRO A 62 10.55 4.43 2.11
CA PRO A 62 10.73 5.75 1.49
C PRO A 62 10.77 6.89 2.55
N VAL A 63 11.70 6.80 3.50
CA VAL A 63 11.77 7.63 4.72
C VAL A 63 11.74 9.13 4.42
N ALA A 64 12.45 9.56 3.37
CA ALA A 64 12.47 10.97 2.98
C ALA A 64 11.07 11.50 2.61
N LEU A 65 10.28 10.69 1.87
CA LEU A 65 8.90 11.04 1.51
C LEU A 65 7.96 11.02 2.71
N LEU A 66 8.12 10.03 3.61
CA LEU A 66 7.33 9.93 4.84
C LEU A 66 7.58 11.13 5.76
N HIS A 67 8.83 11.54 5.94
CA HIS A 67 9.15 12.76 6.69
C HIS A 67 8.57 14.01 6.04
N GLU A 68 8.52 14.07 4.72
CA GLU A 68 7.93 15.20 4.03
C GLU A 68 6.40 15.26 4.20
N ILE A 69 5.71 14.10 4.23
CA ILE A 69 4.30 14.01 4.59
C ILE A 69 4.05 14.60 5.99
N VAL A 70 4.90 14.26 6.97
CA VAL A 70 4.84 14.80 8.33
C VAL A 70 5.12 16.31 8.36
N ARG A 71 6.16 16.78 7.64
CA ARG A 71 6.49 18.22 7.57
C ARG A 71 5.35 19.06 6.99
N GLN A 72 4.65 18.52 6.00
CA GLN A 72 3.49 19.18 5.39
C GLN A 72 2.20 18.97 6.19
N ARG A 73 2.27 18.27 7.33
CA ARG A 73 1.15 18.04 8.26
C ARG A 73 -0.06 17.41 7.56
N LYS A 74 0.16 16.49 6.63
CA LYS A 74 -0.94 15.75 5.99
C LYS A 74 -1.69 14.92 7.05
N LYS A 75 -3.03 14.90 6.95
CA LYS A 75 -3.91 14.35 8.00
C LYS A 75 -4.98 13.42 7.43
N ASN A 76 -5.55 12.63 8.32
CA ASN A 76 -6.68 11.74 8.03
C ASN A 76 -6.39 10.73 6.90
N LEU A 77 -5.13 10.39 6.68
CA LEU A 77 -4.77 9.42 5.65
C LEU A 77 -5.30 8.02 6.01
N GLY A 78 -5.58 7.23 4.98
CA GLY A 78 -5.59 5.77 5.09
C GLY A 78 -4.17 5.26 4.87
N LEU A 79 -3.83 4.10 5.43
CA LEU A 79 -2.49 3.56 5.32
C LEU A 79 -2.51 2.05 5.07
N ALA A 80 -1.75 1.59 4.08
CA ALA A 80 -1.42 0.19 3.90
C ALA A 80 0.08 0.04 3.66
N GLY A 81 0.72 -0.80 4.47
CA GLY A 81 2.13 -1.16 4.34
C GLY A 81 2.32 -2.66 4.55
N HIS A 82 2.94 -3.32 3.58
CA HIS A 82 3.24 -4.74 3.69
C HIS A 82 4.48 -4.94 4.57
N THR A 83 4.34 -5.63 5.70
CA THR A 83 5.39 -5.79 6.70
C THR A 83 5.95 -4.43 7.14
N ALA A 84 5.04 -3.61 7.65
CA ALA A 84 5.30 -2.21 7.97
C ALA A 84 6.17 -2.07 9.24
N THR A 85 7.09 -1.12 9.23
CA THR A 85 7.97 -0.80 10.35
C THR A 85 8.10 0.70 10.56
N HIS A 86 9.13 1.33 9.97
CA HIS A 86 9.41 2.75 10.11
C HIS A 86 8.31 3.64 9.51
N ASP A 87 7.62 3.17 8.48
CA ASP A 87 6.49 3.85 7.85
C ASP A 87 5.37 4.13 8.87
N PHE A 88 4.89 3.09 9.55
CA PHE A 88 3.90 3.24 10.61
C PHE A 88 4.42 4.10 11.77
N GLN A 89 5.69 3.93 12.17
CA GLN A 89 6.26 4.70 13.26
C GLN A 89 6.34 6.20 12.96
N ILE A 90 6.85 6.57 11.77
CA ILE A 90 6.99 7.97 11.33
C ILE A 90 5.61 8.63 11.19
N LEU A 91 4.70 7.96 10.49
CA LEU A 91 3.37 8.52 10.25
C LEU A 91 2.52 8.56 11.53
N SER A 92 2.70 7.61 12.46
CA SER A 92 2.09 7.65 13.79
C SER A 92 2.61 8.83 14.61
N ALA A 93 3.94 9.05 14.60
CA ALA A 93 4.53 10.19 15.31
C ALA A 93 4.06 11.53 14.75
N GLY A 94 3.77 11.60 13.45
CA GLY A 94 3.18 12.76 12.78
C GLY A 94 1.67 12.90 12.95
N ASP A 95 1.00 11.89 13.55
CA ASP A 95 -0.47 11.82 13.63
C ASP A 95 -1.13 12.00 12.26
N CYS A 96 -0.59 11.28 11.24
CA CYS A 96 -0.96 11.50 9.85
C CYS A 96 -2.15 10.67 9.39
N PHE A 97 -2.43 9.50 9.98
CA PHE A 97 -3.46 8.58 9.53
C PHE A 97 -4.41 8.19 10.66
N ASN A 98 -5.63 7.82 10.28
CA ASN A 98 -6.69 7.41 11.22
C ASN A 98 -7.34 6.07 10.86
N ARG A 99 -6.94 5.44 9.76
CA ARG A 99 -7.39 4.11 9.34
C ARG A 99 -6.27 3.37 8.63
N CYS A 100 -6.23 2.06 8.77
CA CYS A 100 -5.23 1.26 8.07
C CYS A 100 -5.68 -0.17 7.80
N ASP A 101 -5.20 -0.69 6.67
CA ASP A 101 -5.14 -2.12 6.38
C ASP A 101 -3.78 -2.63 6.90
N ALA A 102 -3.80 -3.37 8.01
CA ALA A 102 -2.60 -3.86 8.67
C ALA A 102 -2.41 -5.36 8.43
N SER A 103 -1.21 -5.78 8.02
CA SER A 103 -0.88 -7.20 7.95
C SER A 103 0.16 -7.58 9.01
N TYR A 104 1.27 -6.86 9.03
CA TYR A 104 2.33 -7.09 10.00
C TYR A 104 2.95 -5.73 10.32
N VAL A 105 2.67 -5.22 11.50
CA VAL A 105 3.20 -3.94 11.98
C VAL A 105 4.15 -4.24 13.13
N VAL A 106 5.44 -4.06 12.89
CA VAL A 106 6.48 -4.35 13.89
C VAL A 106 7.49 -3.22 13.96
N GLY A 107 8.05 -3.02 15.15
CA GLY A 107 9.28 -2.26 15.28
C GLY A 107 10.46 -3.09 14.82
N LEU A 108 11.67 -2.61 15.04
CA LEU A 108 12.83 -3.49 15.01
C LEU A 108 12.61 -4.54 16.11
N GLU A 109 12.64 -5.81 15.76
CA GLU A 109 12.27 -6.94 16.66
C GLU A 109 12.90 -6.85 18.05
N ALA A 110 14.15 -6.40 18.11
CA ALA A 110 14.87 -6.19 19.36
C ALA A 110 14.27 -5.10 20.27
N ARG A 111 13.42 -4.19 19.74
CA ARG A 111 12.87 -3.04 20.48
C ARG A 111 11.32 -3.03 20.53
N GLY A 112 10.69 -3.95 19.82
CA GLY A 112 9.24 -4.04 19.74
C GLY A 112 8.58 -2.89 18.99
N LEU A 113 7.25 -2.80 19.09
CA LEU A 113 6.47 -1.73 18.47
C LEU A 113 6.77 -0.39 19.17
N SER A 114 6.86 0.69 18.37
CA SER A 114 7.06 2.02 18.93
C SER A 114 5.94 2.39 19.92
N ARG A 115 6.29 3.14 20.97
CA ARG A 115 5.31 3.56 21.99
C ARG A 115 4.18 4.38 21.38
N VAL A 116 4.49 5.26 20.43
CA VAL A 116 3.49 6.11 19.78
C VAL A 116 2.55 5.28 18.92
N ALA A 117 3.07 4.39 18.07
CA ALA A 117 2.24 3.50 17.27
C ALA A 117 1.34 2.64 18.15
N ARG A 118 1.88 2.03 19.22
CA ARG A 118 1.09 1.26 20.18
C ARG A 118 -0.05 2.08 20.79
N GLN A 119 0.24 3.28 21.27
CA GLN A 119 -0.77 4.16 21.85
C GLN A 119 -1.87 4.51 20.85
N MET A 120 -1.56 4.73 19.59
CA MET A 120 -2.55 5.03 18.55
C MET A 120 -3.50 3.85 18.32
N PHE A 121 -2.99 2.61 18.28
CA PHE A 121 -3.83 1.42 18.16
C PHE A 121 -4.67 1.17 19.42
N GLU A 122 -4.04 1.17 20.61
CA GLU A 122 -4.70 0.84 21.88
C GLU A 122 -5.75 1.89 22.28
N SER A 123 -5.55 3.15 21.91
CA SER A 123 -6.52 4.24 22.21
C SER A 123 -7.74 4.28 21.30
N GLY A 124 -7.78 3.44 20.25
CA GLY A 124 -8.86 3.47 19.25
C GLY A 124 -8.82 4.67 18.31
N ARG A 125 -7.71 5.44 18.29
CA ARG A 125 -7.54 6.59 17.38
C ARG A 125 -7.37 6.16 15.92
N ILE A 126 -6.97 4.92 15.68
CA ILE A 126 -6.82 4.33 14.38
C ILE A 126 -7.84 3.19 14.24
N GLN A 127 -8.64 3.25 13.19
CA GLN A 127 -9.43 2.11 12.77
C GLN A 127 -8.53 1.16 11.96
N ALA A 128 -8.20 0.01 12.52
CA ALA A 128 -7.37 -1.00 11.87
C ALA A 128 -8.22 -2.18 11.39
N VAL A 129 -7.94 -2.65 10.20
CA VAL A 129 -8.47 -3.89 9.63
C VAL A 129 -7.32 -4.84 9.39
N GLU A 130 -7.41 -6.04 9.94
CA GLU A 130 -6.33 -7.01 9.90
C GLU A 130 -6.36 -7.90 8.66
N TRP A 131 -5.17 -8.16 8.13
CA TRP A 131 -4.94 -9.04 6.98
C TRP A 131 -3.71 -9.92 7.25
N SER A 132 -3.66 -11.10 6.67
CA SER A 132 -2.37 -11.80 6.59
C SER A 132 -1.46 -11.08 5.58
N ASN A 133 -0.13 -11.24 5.69
CA ASN A 133 0.81 -10.67 4.73
C ASN A 133 0.48 -11.09 3.29
N ALA A 134 0.18 -12.36 3.07
CA ALA A 134 -0.23 -12.86 1.76
C ALA A 134 -1.53 -12.22 1.28
N ALA A 135 -2.52 -12.07 2.16
CA ALA A 135 -3.80 -11.47 1.79
C ALA A 135 -3.65 -10.00 1.38
N LEU A 136 -2.88 -9.21 2.12
CA LEU A 136 -2.64 -7.81 1.76
C LEU A 136 -1.88 -7.69 0.42
N ALA A 137 -0.84 -8.51 0.20
CA ALA A 137 -0.13 -8.56 -1.07
C ALA A 137 -1.06 -8.91 -2.24
N TRP A 138 -1.98 -9.87 -2.04
CA TRP A 138 -2.92 -10.26 -3.08
C TRP A 138 -4.05 -9.27 -3.32
N ARG A 139 -4.39 -8.43 -2.35
CA ARG A 139 -5.28 -7.28 -2.56
C ARG A 139 -4.66 -6.26 -3.53
N PHE A 140 -3.37 -5.95 -3.38
CA PHE A 140 -2.62 -5.15 -4.35
C PHE A 140 -2.48 -5.86 -5.71
N ARG A 141 -2.27 -7.17 -5.71
CA ARG A 141 -2.23 -7.98 -6.94
C ARG A 141 -3.56 -7.94 -7.69
N ALA A 142 -4.69 -8.09 -7.00
CA ALA A 142 -6.02 -7.97 -7.59
C ALA A 142 -6.20 -6.62 -8.29
N ALA A 143 -5.83 -5.54 -7.59
CA ALA A 143 -5.87 -4.19 -8.12
C ALA A 143 -4.94 -4.01 -9.34
N ALA A 144 -3.70 -4.50 -9.25
CA ALA A 144 -2.73 -4.43 -10.35
C ALA A 144 -3.17 -5.20 -11.61
N MET A 145 -3.94 -6.28 -11.43
CA MET A 145 -4.55 -7.07 -12.52
C MET A 145 -5.83 -6.42 -13.06
N GLY A 146 -6.39 -5.45 -12.38
CA GLY A 146 -7.67 -4.84 -12.74
C GLY A 146 -8.86 -5.78 -12.54
N VAL A 147 -8.82 -6.60 -11.47
CA VAL A 147 -9.96 -7.44 -11.05
C VAL A 147 -10.48 -6.99 -9.69
N PRO A 148 -11.79 -7.09 -9.41
CA PRO A 148 -12.36 -6.53 -8.17
C PRO A 148 -11.98 -7.32 -6.92
N PHE A 149 -11.57 -8.57 -7.05
CA PHE A 149 -11.08 -9.42 -5.94
C PHE A 149 -10.27 -10.60 -6.46
N LEU A 150 -9.49 -11.24 -5.57
CA LEU A 150 -8.88 -12.55 -5.81
C LEU A 150 -9.48 -13.61 -4.88
N PRO A 151 -9.89 -14.78 -5.43
CA PRO A 151 -10.33 -15.93 -4.64
C PRO A 151 -9.11 -16.72 -4.16
N VAL A 152 -9.00 -16.93 -2.85
CA VAL A 152 -7.82 -17.57 -2.24
C VAL A 152 -8.23 -18.51 -1.10
N ARG A 153 -7.30 -19.32 -0.61
CA ARG A 153 -7.55 -20.21 0.55
C ARG A 153 -7.00 -19.66 1.87
N VAL A 154 -6.15 -18.63 1.82
CA VAL A 154 -5.59 -18.03 3.04
C VAL A 154 -6.69 -17.37 3.86
N MET A 155 -6.46 -17.27 5.16
CA MET A 155 -7.33 -16.68 6.17
C MET A 155 -8.58 -17.51 6.52
N LEU A 156 -9.03 -18.44 5.68
CA LEU A 156 -10.19 -19.29 6.01
C LEU A 156 -10.00 -19.99 7.36
N GLY A 157 -11.02 -19.92 8.22
CA GLY A 157 -11.02 -20.55 9.54
C GLY A 157 -10.16 -19.84 10.59
N THR A 158 -9.75 -18.58 10.34
CA THR A 158 -8.97 -17.77 11.28
C THR A 158 -9.74 -16.54 11.76
N ASP A 159 -9.37 -15.99 12.91
CA ASP A 159 -9.91 -14.74 13.41
C ASP A 159 -9.58 -13.56 12.47
N THR A 160 -8.44 -13.61 11.77
CA THR A 160 -8.09 -12.61 10.75
C THR A 160 -9.13 -12.55 9.62
N MET A 161 -9.71 -13.70 9.23
CA MET A 161 -10.81 -13.70 8.26
C MET A 161 -12.02 -12.94 8.79
N ARG A 162 -12.38 -13.17 10.05
CA ARG A 162 -13.52 -12.52 10.71
C ARG A 162 -13.34 -11.02 10.82
N TYR A 163 -12.16 -10.55 11.21
CA TYR A 163 -11.89 -9.11 11.43
C TYR A 163 -11.43 -8.37 10.17
N SER A 164 -11.33 -9.07 9.03
CA SER A 164 -11.04 -8.46 7.74
C SER A 164 -12.32 -8.05 6.98
N ALA A 165 -12.18 -7.41 5.84
CA ALA A 165 -13.26 -7.15 4.90
C ALA A 165 -13.38 -8.24 3.82
N ALA A 166 -12.66 -9.37 3.94
CA ALA A 166 -12.79 -10.51 3.04
C ALA A 166 -14.13 -11.21 3.19
N LYS A 167 -14.63 -11.83 2.13
CA LYS A 167 -15.89 -12.59 2.17
C LYS A 167 -15.67 -14.04 1.76
N GLU A 168 -16.41 -14.96 2.40
CA GLU A 168 -16.42 -16.35 1.95
C GLU A 168 -17.22 -16.47 0.66
N ILE A 169 -16.70 -17.22 -0.30
CA ILE A 169 -17.37 -17.58 -1.55
C ILE A 169 -17.18 -19.08 -1.83
N THR A 170 -18.06 -19.62 -2.67
CA THR A 170 -17.91 -20.98 -3.18
C THR A 170 -17.36 -20.94 -4.60
N CYS A 171 -16.30 -21.68 -4.85
CA CYS A 171 -15.73 -21.81 -6.19
C CYS A 171 -16.75 -22.45 -7.15
N PRO A 172 -17.14 -21.79 -8.26
CA PRO A 172 -18.14 -22.33 -9.17
C PRO A 172 -17.67 -23.56 -9.95
N PHE A 173 -16.37 -23.81 -10.00
CA PHE A 173 -15.77 -24.94 -10.73
C PHE A 173 -15.55 -26.17 -9.88
N THR A 174 -15.23 -25.99 -8.60
CA THR A 174 -14.81 -27.11 -7.72
C THR A 174 -15.67 -27.29 -6.48
N GLY A 175 -16.57 -26.34 -6.20
CA GLY A 175 -17.42 -26.35 -5.00
C GLY A 175 -16.69 -26.04 -3.67
N ILE A 176 -15.38 -25.81 -3.69
CA ILE A 176 -14.62 -25.53 -2.46
C ILE A 176 -14.88 -24.11 -1.95
N LYS A 177 -14.73 -23.93 -0.63
CA LYS A 177 -14.80 -22.62 0.01
C LYS A 177 -13.51 -21.84 -0.20
N LEU A 178 -13.63 -20.55 -0.50
CA LEU A 178 -12.54 -19.60 -0.74
C LEU A 178 -12.82 -18.29 -0.02
N ALA A 179 -11.78 -17.55 0.30
CA ALA A 179 -11.88 -16.16 0.71
C ALA A 179 -11.76 -15.26 -0.52
N ALA A 180 -12.72 -14.39 -0.74
CA ALA A 180 -12.67 -13.32 -1.74
C ALA A 180 -11.96 -12.11 -1.13
N LEU A 181 -10.73 -11.84 -1.56
CA LEU A 181 -9.93 -10.70 -1.10
C LEU A 181 -10.22 -9.48 -1.99
N PRO A 182 -10.87 -8.42 -1.49
CA PRO A 182 -11.19 -7.26 -2.30
C PRO A 182 -9.94 -6.54 -2.77
N ALA A 183 -9.92 -6.07 -4.02
CA ALA A 183 -8.84 -5.26 -4.57
C ALA A 183 -8.62 -3.99 -3.73
N LEU A 184 -7.36 -3.59 -3.57
CA LEU A 184 -6.99 -2.36 -2.89
C LEU A 184 -6.36 -1.41 -3.90
N PHE A 185 -7.06 -0.30 -4.19
CA PHE A 185 -6.63 0.75 -5.11
C PHE A 185 -6.23 2.02 -4.33
N PRO A 186 -4.96 2.16 -3.89
CA PRO A 186 -4.53 3.36 -3.18
C PRO A 186 -4.63 4.62 -4.05
N ASP A 187 -4.88 5.78 -3.40
CA ASP A 187 -4.80 7.06 -4.09
C ASP A 187 -3.35 7.38 -4.44
N VAL A 188 -2.43 7.13 -3.50
CA VAL A 188 -1.01 7.41 -3.71
C VAL A 188 -0.15 6.25 -3.19
N ALA A 189 0.82 5.82 -4.00
CA ALA A 189 1.93 5.00 -3.55
C ALA A 189 3.19 5.84 -3.36
N VAL A 190 3.93 5.58 -2.29
CA VAL A 190 5.28 6.09 -2.05
C VAL A 190 6.26 4.93 -2.02
N ILE A 191 7.25 4.92 -2.92
CA ILE A 191 8.18 3.81 -3.12
C ILE A 191 9.61 4.36 -3.18
N HIS A 192 10.57 3.64 -2.58
CA HIS A 192 11.99 3.94 -2.70
C HIS A 192 12.69 2.88 -3.55
N VAL A 193 13.56 3.32 -4.47
CA VAL A 193 14.26 2.46 -5.41
C VAL A 193 15.75 2.83 -5.49
N GLN A 194 16.59 1.90 -5.94
CA GLN A 194 18.03 2.18 -6.11
C GLN A 194 18.30 3.06 -7.33
N ARG A 195 17.57 2.87 -8.43
CA ARG A 195 17.76 3.62 -9.69
C ARG A 195 16.43 3.98 -10.32
N CYS A 196 16.39 5.15 -10.92
CA CYS A 196 15.22 5.63 -11.66
C CYS A 196 15.68 6.53 -12.80
N ASP A 197 14.94 6.59 -13.90
CA ASP A 197 15.14 7.60 -14.94
C ASP A 197 14.20 8.80 -14.76
N VAL A 198 14.37 9.80 -15.59
CA VAL A 198 13.54 11.03 -15.54
C VAL A 198 12.07 10.79 -15.87
N TYR A 199 11.73 9.68 -16.49
CA TYR A 199 10.36 9.31 -16.88
C TYR A 199 9.64 8.46 -15.83
N GLY A 200 10.35 8.02 -14.79
CA GLY A 200 9.81 7.20 -13.70
C GLY A 200 9.91 5.70 -13.95
N ASN A 201 10.72 5.24 -14.91
CA ASN A 201 11.12 3.84 -14.98
C ASN A 201 12.12 3.56 -13.86
N ALA A 202 11.94 2.48 -13.11
CA ALA A 202 12.68 2.26 -11.88
C ALA A 202 13.19 0.83 -11.76
N GLN A 203 14.34 0.67 -11.11
CA GLN A 203 14.96 -0.63 -10.81
C GLN A 203 15.15 -0.77 -9.31
N ILE A 204 14.79 -1.95 -8.82
CA ILE A 204 14.92 -2.35 -7.43
C ILE A 204 15.94 -3.48 -7.31
N ASP A 205 16.93 -3.30 -6.45
CA ASP A 205 17.84 -4.37 -6.06
C ASP A 205 17.29 -5.09 -4.81
N GLY A 206 17.24 -6.42 -4.87
CA GLY A 206 16.79 -7.25 -3.76
C GLY A 206 15.29 -7.53 -3.72
N ILE A 207 14.74 -7.67 -2.53
CA ILE A 207 13.33 -8.06 -2.32
C ILE A 207 12.37 -6.99 -2.79
N THR A 208 11.44 -7.34 -3.66
CA THR A 208 10.38 -6.43 -4.16
C THR A 208 9.02 -6.65 -3.48
N VAL A 209 8.73 -7.85 -3.05
CA VAL A 209 7.44 -8.29 -2.47
C VAL A 209 6.23 -7.71 -3.19
N SER A 210 5.69 -6.59 -2.72
CA SER A 210 4.47 -5.96 -3.27
C SER A 210 4.74 -4.69 -4.09
N ASP A 211 5.97 -4.19 -4.19
CA ASP A 211 6.24 -2.88 -4.82
C ASP A 211 5.69 -2.75 -6.24
N LEU A 212 5.85 -3.80 -7.07
CA LEU A 212 5.32 -3.81 -8.44
C LEU A 212 3.80 -3.74 -8.47
N ASP A 213 3.15 -4.48 -7.59
CA ASP A 213 1.70 -4.51 -7.52
C ASP A 213 1.16 -3.20 -6.90
N VAL A 214 1.81 -2.67 -5.87
CA VAL A 214 1.50 -1.37 -5.26
C VAL A 214 1.61 -0.25 -6.30
N ALA A 215 2.67 -0.23 -7.11
CA ALA A 215 2.83 0.77 -8.16
C ALA A 215 1.72 0.69 -9.22
N ARG A 216 1.31 -0.52 -9.61
CA ARG A 216 0.26 -0.73 -10.63
C ARG A 216 -1.16 -0.50 -10.08
N ALA A 217 -1.36 -0.76 -8.79
CA ALA A 217 -2.65 -0.61 -8.11
C ALA A 217 -3.02 0.85 -7.84
N SER A 218 -2.03 1.73 -7.71
CA SER A 218 -2.23 3.09 -7.19
C SER A 218 -2.57 4.10 -8.29
N LYS A 219 -3.42 5.09 -7.93
CA LYS A 219 -3.75 6.19 -8.84
C LYS A 219 -2.52 7.05 -9.16
N HIS A 220 -1.70 7.36 -8.16
CA HIS A 220 -0.44 8.09 -8.30
C HIS A 220 0.70 7.31 -7.66
N VAL A 221 1.90 7.41 -8.23
CA VAL A 221 3.11 6.79 -7.69
C VAL A 221 4.19 7.85 -7.56
N ILE A 222 4.70 8.02 -6.36
CA ILE A 222 5.85 8.88 -6.05
C ILE A 222 7.03 7.97 -5.77
N ILE A 223 8.08 8.10 -6.57
CA ILE A 223 9.31 7.32 -6.44
C ILE A 223 10.42 8.22 -5.91
N SER A 224 11.05 7.85 -4.79
CA SER A 224 12.34 8.38 -4.39
C SER A 224 13.45 7.42 -4.82
N THR A 225 14.57 7.95 -5.26
CA THR A 225 15.68 7.14 -5.78
C THR A 225 17.02 7.58 -5.22
N GLU A 226 17.94 6.64 -5.11
CA GLU A 226 19.32 6.95 -4.75
C GLU A 226 20.12 7.48 -5.94
N ARG A 227 19.81 7.00 -7.16
CA ARG A 227 20.50 7.39 -8.37
C ARG A 227 19.51 7.67 -9.50
N LEU A 228 19.62 8.86 -10.10
CA LEU A 228 18.98 9.17 -11.37
C LEU A 228 19.93 8.74 -12.50
N ILE A 229 19.46 7.85 -13.36
CA ILE A 229 20.22 7.29 -14.48
C ILE A 229 19.53 7.56 -15.82
N SER A 230 20.21 7.31 -16.91
CA SER A 230 19.63 7.49 -18.25
C SER A 230 18.57 6.43 -18.55
N ASN A 231 17.66 6.76 -19.46
CA ASN A 231 16.67 5.80 -19.95
C ASN A 231 17.35 4.63 -20.70
N GLU A 232 18.48 4.88 -21.38
CA GLU A 232 19.25 3.83 -22.06
C GLU A 232 19.83 2.84 -21.06
N GLU A 233 20.34 3.31 -19.92
CA GLU A 233 20.86 2.48 -18.84
C GLU A 233 19.74 1.63 -18.21
N ILE A 234 18.54 2.17 -18.01
CA ILE A 234 17.36 1.40 -17.56
C ILE A 234 17.02 0.29 -18.57
N ARG A 235 16.99 0.62 -19.86
CA ARG A 235 16.59 -0.32 -20.91
C ARG A 235 17.60 -1.43 -21.19
N SER A 236 18.86 -1.21 -20.88
CA SER A 236 19.90 -2.23 -21.04
C SER A 236 19.80 -3.36 -20.00
N HIS A 237 19.12 -3.10 -18.87
CA HIS A 237 18.87 -4.05 -17.79
C HIS A 237 17.44 -3.89 -17.29
N PRO A 238 16.43 -4.37 -18.03
CA PRO A 238 15.01 -4.20 -17.72
C PRO A 238 14.55 -5.02 -16.51
#